data_de815e9fdb08aeda53275fa0ef9482aa
#
_entry.id   de815e9fdb08aeda53275fa0ef9482aa
#
_cell.length_a   1.000
_cell.length_b   1.000
_cell.length_c   1.000
_cell.angle_alpha   90.00
_cell.angle_beta   90.00
_cell.angle_gamma   90.00
#
_symmetry.space_group_name_H-M   'P 1'
#
loop_
_entity.id
_entity.type
_entity.pdbx_description
1 polymer ?
#
loop_
_entity_poly.entity_id
_entity_poly.type
_entity_poly.pdbx_seq_one_letter_code
_entity_poly.pdbx_strand_id
1 'polypeptide(L)'
;MSERTYGVVVVGGGVVGLAAAWHLLRLGCRPLAVVERFRIGHASGSSHGSVRITRSTYATSAYATLMRHVHAEEWPRLERDAGATLVHRADVLFFGPDHAALGGYAAAVRAAGADVERLAPSVARYRFPALRFTNDAEILHDRTGGVIAASETVQALHRLVARGGADVLEDTRVLEIDRGGEAIRIVSERGVLHADRVVIASGAWLRELVPVVRPDVRVVPQTVAYFRLGVPARSLPPWVHFGGAESGITYGLAELGRDALKAAHHVTQGPDTNPDEVAPPAYGETDALRAHPGADPCGAGPRVSGR
;
A
#
# COMPACT_ATOMS: atom_id res chain seq x y z
N MET A 1 36.18 12.19 0.77
CA MET A 1 34.95 11.48 1.22
C MET A 1 35.31 10.00 1.21
N SER A 2 35.14 9.29 2.33
CA SER A 2 35.50 7.86 2.40
C SER A 2 34.54 7.05 1.52
N GLU A 3 35.07 6.29 0.60
CA GLU A 3 34.32 5.28 -0.14
C GLU A 3 33.91 4.17 0.85
N ARG A 4 32.64 3.82 0.85
CA ARG A 4 32.10 2.74 1.68
C ARG A 4 31.68 1.58 0.80
N THR A 5 32.05 0.38 1.18
CA THR A 5 31.71 -0.84 0.44
C THR A 5 30.72 -1.68 1.26
N TYR A 6 29.68 -2.17 0.57
CA TYR A 6 28.61 -2.98 1.13
C TYR A 6 28.41 -4.27 0.32
N GLY A 7 27.99 -5.32 0.98
CA GLY A 7 27.52 -6.52 0.28
C GLY A 7 26.20 -6.24 -0.45
N VAL A 8 25.31 -5.41 0.17
CA VAL A 8 24.04 -5.01 -0.46
C VAL A 8 23.72 -3.55 -0.12
N VAL A 9 23.31 -2.79 -1.13
CA VAL A 9 22.68 -1.47 -0.95
C VAL A 9 21.23 -1.54 -1.40
N VAL A 10 20.32 -1.11 -0.53
CA VAL A 10 18.88 -0.93 -0.85
C VAL A 10 18.62 0.55 -1.08
N VAL A 11 18.22 0.91 -2.28
CA VAL A 11 17.89 2.29 -2.67
C VAL A 11 16.38 2.50 -2.53
N GLY A 12 15.99 3.31 -1.55
CA GLY A 12 14.62 3.62 -1.14
C GLY A 12 14.27 3.04 0.23
N GLY A 13 13.93 3.92 1.19
CA GLY A 13 13.52 3.60 2.56
C GLY A 13 12.00 3.54 2.75
N GLY A 14 11.23 3.36 1.67
CA GLY A 14 9.80 3.05 1.74
C GLY A 14 9.55 1.64 2.26
N VAL A 15 8.25 1.27 2.42
CA VAL A 15 7.86 -0.05 2.96
C VAL A 15 8.51 -1.22 2.20
N VAL A 16 8.62 -1.12 0.88
CA VAL A 16 9.21 -2.19 0.04
C VAL A 16 10.70 -2.33 0.31
N GLY A 17 11.46 -1.22 0.33
CA GLY A 17 12.90 -1.25 0.57
C GLY A 17 13.24 -1.68 1.99
N LEU A 18 12.51 -1.17 2.99
CA LEU A 18 12.72 -1.57 4.39
C LEU A 18 12.37 -3.05 4.62
N ALA A 19 11.29 -3.55 4.01
CA ALA A 19 10.95 -4.98 4.09
C ALA A 19 12.03 -5.84 3.42
N ALA A 20 12.52 -5.43 2.25
CA ALA A 20 13.63 -6.11 1.58
C ALA A 20 14.88 -6.13 2.46
N ALA A 21 15.26 -4.99 3.05
CA ALA A 21 16.43 -4.90 3.94
C ALA A 21 16.27 -5.79 5.18
N TRP A 22 15.07 -5.80 5.81
CA TRP A 22 14.79 -6.68 6.96
C TRP A 22 14.96 -8.15 6.60
N HIS A 23 14.43 -8.60 5.46
CA HIS A 23 14.59 -9.98 5.00
C HIS A 23 16.06 -10.31 4.65
N LEU A 24 16.76 -9.41 3.96
CA LEU A 24 18.18 -9.59 3.62
C LEU A 24 19.05 -9.73 4.86
N LEU A 25 18.81 -8.92 5.91
CA LEU A 25 19.52 -9.04 7.19
C LEU A 25 19.26 -10.39 7.86
N ARG A 26 18.04 -10.92 7.79
CA ARG A 26 17.68 -12.26 8.31
C ARG A 26 18.36 -13.38 7.53
N LEU A 27 18.61 -13.17 6.23
CA LEU A 27 19.39 -14.09 5.40
C LEU A 27 20.91 -13.95 5.59
N GLY A 28 21.36 -13.07 6.51
CA GLY A 28 22.78 -12.87 6.80
C GLY A 28 23.51 -11.95 5.83
N CYS A 29 22.80 -11.25 4.94
CA CYS A 29 23.42 -10.32 3.98
C CYS A 29 23.99 -9.10 4.72
N ARG A 30 25.33 -9.04 4.83
CA ARG A 30 26.07 -7.95 5.50
C ARG A 30 27.42 -7.73 4.81
N PRO A 31 27.99 -6.50 4.86
CA PRO A 31 27.37 -5.27 5.35
C PRO A 31 26.23 -4.80 4.43
N LEU A 32 25.18 -4.17 4.99
CA LEU A 32 24.02 -3.69 4.27
C LEU A 32 23.79 -2.21 4.56
N ALA A 33 23.44 -1.44 3.53
CA ALA A 33 22.96 -0.08 3.67
C ALA A 33 21.55 0.10 3.06
N VAL A 34 20.74 0.97 3.66
CA VAL A 34 19.53 1.52 3.07
C VAL A 34 19.77 3.01 2.82
N VAL A 35 19.57 3.45 1.58
CA VAL A 35 19.74 4.86 1.18
C VAL A 35 18.39 5.45 0.87
N GLU A 36 17.98 6.47 1.61
CA GLU A 36 16.69 7.13 1.44
C GLU A 36 16.89 8.62 1.15
N ARG A 37 16.18 9.11 0.13
CA ARG A 37 16.25 10.51 -0.32
C ARG A 37 15.75 11.48 0.75
N PHE A 38 14.77 11.09 1.54
CA PHE A 38 14.14 11.87 2.58
C PHE A 38 14.38 11.24 3.95
N ARG A 39 13.66 11.71 4.97
CA ARG A 39 13.56 10.99 6.24
C ARG A 39 12.52 9.88 6.14
N ILE A 40 12.82 8.73 6.74
CA ILE A 40 11.88 7.60 6.73
C ILE A 40 10.58 7.99 7.44
N GLY A 41 9.46 7.71 6.76
CA GLY A 41 8.13 8.13 7.20
C GLY A 41 7.66 9.46 6.58
N HIS A 42 8.41 10.03 5.63
CA HIS A 42 8.00 11.21 4.87
C HIS A 42 6.68 11.01 4.10
N ALA A 43 6.05 12.11 3.70
CA ALA A 43 4.77 12.10 2.99
C ALA A 43 4.89 12.14 1.45
N SER A 44 6.10 12.25 0.91
CA SER A 44 6.32 12.40 -0.54
C SER A 44 6.18 11.10 -1.34
N GLY A 45 6.18 9.94 -0.68
CA GLY A 45 6.09 8.62 -1.35
C GLY A 45 4.79 7.89 -1.06
N SER A 46 4.61 6.70 -1.67
CA SER A 46 3.39 5.89 -1.52
C SER A 46 3.26 5.17 -0.17
N SER A 47 4.31 5.16 0.67
CA SER A 47 4.31 4.45 1.97
C SER A 47 3.70 5.26 3.10
N HIS A 48 3.38 6.56 2.90
CA HIS A 48 2.82 7.44 3.92
C HIS A 48 1.35 7.14 4.23
N GLY A 49 0.86 7.70 5.33
CA GLY A 49 -0.53 7.60 5.80
C GLY A 49 -0.73 6.50 6.83
N SER A 50 -1.79 6.63 7.60
CA SER A 50 -2.04 5.84 8.81
C SER A 50 -2.39 4.38 8.52
N VAL A 51 -3.22 4.13 7.48
CA VAL A 51 -3.83 2.82 7.26
C VAL A 51 -3.74 2.33 5.81
N ARG A 52 -3.73 0.99 5.63
CA ARG A 52 -3.86 0.28 4.33
C ARG A 52 -4.76 -0.94 4.51
N ILE A 53 -5.44 -1.35 3.42
CA ILE A 53 -6.16 -2.61 3.37
C ILE A 53 -5.15 -3.73 3.07
N THR A 54 -5.17 -4.81 3.87
CA THR A 54 -4.59 -6.09 3.48
C THR A 54 -5.69 -7.08 3.17
N ARG A 55 -5.46 -7.99 2.19
CA ARG A 55 -6.49 -8.89 1.66
C ARG A 55 -5.89 -10.05 0.90
N SER A 56 -6.63 -11.12 0.68
CA SER A 56 -6.30 -12.18 -0.28
C SER A 56 -7.04 -12.05 -1.61
N THR A 57 -8.04 -11.16 -1.67
CA THR A 57 -8.85 -10.93 -2.87
C THR A 57 -8.10 -10.09 -3.89
N TYR A 58 -7.49 -10.78 -4.86
CA TYR A 58 -6.78 -10.21 -6.01
C TYR A 58 -7.29 -10.79 -7.33
N ALA A 59 -7.07 -10.07 -8.43
CA ALA A 59 -7.51 -10.46 -9.77
C ALA A 59 -6.74 -11.67 -10.34
N THR A 60 -5.59 -12.03 -9.75
CA THR A 60 -4.78 -13.17 -10.19
C THR A 60 -4.55 -14.15 -9.05
N SER A 61 -4.59 -15.44 -9.35
CA SER A 61 -4.34 -16.50 -8.35
C SER A 61 -2.92 -16.44 -7.78
N ALA A 62 -1.95 -15.98 -8.55
CA ALA A 62 -0.57 -15.81 -8.08
C ALA A 62 -0.48 -14.84 -6.89
N TYR A 63 -1.11 -13.66 -7.01
CA TYR A 63 -1.17 -12.71 -5.89
C TYR A 63 -2.01 -13.21 -4.73
N ALA A 64 -3.14 -13.88 -4.98
CA ALA A 64 -3.96 -14.46 -3.92
C ALA A 64 -3.18 -15.54 -3.15
N THR A 65 -2.42 -16.39 -3.83
CA THR A 65 -1.55 -17.40 -3.21
C THR A 65 -0.42 -16.76 -2.40
N LEU A 66 0.24 -15.73 -2.96
CA LEU A 66 1.26 -14.98 -2.25
C LEU A 66 0.71 -14.39 -0.95
N MET A 67 -0.46 -13.79 -0.99
CA MET A 67 -1.07 -13.17 0.20
C MET A 67 -1.49 -14.18 1.25
N ARG A 68 -1.91 -15.39 0.87
CA ARG A 68 -2.12 -16.47 1.84
C ARG A 68 -0.84 -16.76 2.64
N HIS A 69 0.31 -16.88 1.97
CA HIS A 69 1.60 -17.05 2.63
C HIS A 69 1.94 -15.84 3.50
N VAL A 70 1.79 -14.64 2.98
CA VAL A 70 2.08 -13.39 3.71
C VAL A 70 1.24 -13.28 4.99
N HIS A 71 -0.05 -13.60 4.93
CA HIS A 71 -0.93 -13.58 6.10
C HIS A 71 -0.63 -14.70 7.12
N ALA A 72 -0.22 -15.87 6.63
CA ALA A 72 0.07 -17.01 7.51
C ALA A 72 1.45 -16.88 8.19
N GLU A 73 2.43 -16.35 7.49
CA GLU A 73 3.84 -16.41 7.90
C GLU A 73 4.47 -15.03 8.14
N GLU A 74 4.41 -14.13 7.13
CA GLU A 74 5.27 -12.95 7.13
C GLU A 74 4.75 -11.84 8.04
N TRP A 75 3.43 -11.57 8.05
CA TRP A 75 2.87 -10.61 9.00
C TRP A 75 3.05 -11.05 10.45
N PRO A 76 2.71 -12.30 10.85
CA PRO A 76 2.97 -12.75 12.22
C PRO A 76 4.45 -12.71 12.60
N ARG A 77 5.34 -12.96 11.65
CA ARG A 77 6.79 -12.87 11.88
C ARG A 77 7.23 -11.43 12.13
N LEU A 78 6.80 -10.50 11.27
CA LEU A 78 7.12 -9.08 11.43
C LEU A 78 6.60 -8.52 12.75
N GLU A 79 5.37 -8.86 13.14
CA GLU A 79 4.76 -8.44 14.38
C GLU A 79 5.53 -8.96 15.62
N ARG A 80 5.95 -10.22 15.60
CA ARG A 80 6.82 -10.78 16.66
C ARG A 80 8.16 -10.06 16.74
N ASP A 81 8.85 -9.86 15.61
CA ASP A 81 10.15 -9.20 15.58
C ASP A 81 10.04 -7.72 16.01
N ALA A 82 8.94 -7.06 15.65
CA ALA A 82 8.66 -5.67 16.01
C ALA A 82 8.16 -5.50 17.45
N GLY A 83 7.59 -6.55 18.07
CA GLY A 83 6.91 -6.48 19.35
C GLY A 83 5.65 -5.61 19.31
N ALA A 84 4.94 -5.57 18.17
CA ALA A 84 3.80 -4.67 17.94
C ALA A 84 2.75 -5.32 17.04
N THR A 85 1.47 -5.00 17.27
CA THR A 85 0.37 -5.36 16.37
C THR A 85 0.36 -4.39 15.19
N LEU A 86 0.59 -4.88 13.99
CA LEU A 86 0.64 -4.10 12.75
C LEU A 86 -0.55 -4.39 11.84
N VAL A 87 -1.17 -5.57 11.97
CA VAL A 87 -2.35 -5.97 11.22
C VAL A 87 -3.53 -6.16 12.16
N HIS A 88 -4.54 -5.32 11.99
CA HIS A 88 -5.82 -5.42 12.70
C HIS A 88 -6.79 -6.21 11.82
N ARG A 89 -7.07 -7.45 12.20
CA ARG A 89 -7.99 -8.34 11.47
C ARG A 89 -9.36 -7.73 11.34
N ALA A 90 -9.89 -7.72 10.13
CA ALA A 90 -11.24 -7.27 9.82
C ALA A 90 -11.71 -7.94 8.53
N ASP A 91 -13.01 -8.16 8.42
CA ASP A 91 -13.62 -8.58 7.17
C ASP A 91 -13.40 -7.51 6.10
N VAL A 92 -13.04 -7.90 4.88
CA VAL A 92 -12.92 -6.97 3.74
C VAL A 92 -13.98 -7.33 2.71
N LEU A 93 -14.73 -6.34 2.25
CA LEU A 93 -15.79 -6.54 1.28
C LEU A 93 -15.42 -5.98 -0.10
N PHE A 94 -15.63 -6.79 -1.12
CA PHE A 94 -15.53 -6.41 -2.52
C PHE A 94 -16.93 -6.54 -3.11
N PHE A 95 -17.50 -5.46 -3.61
CA PHE A 95 -18.87 -5.50 -4.09
C PHE A 95 -19.16 -4.46 -5.18
N GLY A 96 -20.24 -4.65 -5.89
CA GLY A 96 -20.73 -3.69 -6.87
C GLY A 96 -21.46 -4.35 -8.05
N PRO A 97 -21.86 -3.54 -9.05
CA PRO A 97 -22.55 -4.03 -10.23
C PRO A 97 -21.61 -4.60 -11.31
N ASP A 98 -20.30 -4.46 -11.18
CA ASP A 98 -19.34 -5.02 -12.16
C ASP A 98 -19.14 -6.53 -11.93
N HIS A 99 -20.12 -7.32 -12.37
CA HIS A 99 -20.11 -8.78 -12.24
C HIS A 99 -18.92 -9.44 -12.96
N ALA A 100 -18.47 -8.86 -14.08
CA ALA A 100 -17.36 -9.42 -14.85
C ALA A 100 -16.04 -9.31 -14.08
N ALA A 101 -15.73 -8.13 -13.55
CA ALA A 101 -14.55 -7.92 -12.74
C ALA A 101 -14.60 -8.79 -11.47
N LEU A 102 -15.68 -8.71 -10.68
CA LEU A 102 -15.85 -9.48 -9.45
C LEU A 102 -15.83 -11.00 -9.69
N GLY A 103 -16.38 -11.46 -10.80
CA GLY A 103 -16.30 -12.86 -11.24
C GLY A 103 -14.85 -13.32 -11.48
N GLY A 104 -14.02 -12.48 -12.07
CA GLY A 104 -12.58 -12.71 -12.25
C GLY A 104 -11.85 -12.84 -10.91
N TYR A 105 -12.11 -11.92 -9.98
CA TYR A 105 -11.57 -11.98 -8.61
C TYR A 105 -12.00 -13.26 -7.88
N ALA A 106 -13.29 -13.63 -7.97
CA ALA A 106 -13.81 -14.85 -7.37
C ALA A 106 -13.16 -16.13 -7.93
N ALA A 107 -12.89 -16.16 -9.23
CA ALA A 107 -12.18 -17.28 -9.85
C ALA A 107 -10.73 -17.38 -9.35
N ALA A 108 -10.02 -16.25 -9.27
CA ALA A 108 -8.64 -16.20 -8.81
C ALA A 108 -8.49 -16.64 -7.34
N VAL A 109 -9.34 -16.16 -6.44
CA VAL A 109 -9.28 -16.53 -5.01
C VAL A 109 -9.64 -18.01 -4.80
N ARG A 110 -10.60 -18.53 -5.57
CA ARG A 110 -10.95 -19.96 -5.56
C ARG A 110 -9.77 -20.82 -6.00
N ALA A 111 -9.12 -20.46 -7.11
CA ALA A 111 -7.94 -21.18 -7.61
C ALA A 111 -6.78 -21.16 -6.59
N ALA A 112 -6.64 -20.09 -5.83
CA ALA A 112 -5.65 -19.97 -4.76
C ALA A 112 -6.06 -20.69 -3.46
N GLY A 113 -7.31 -21.14 -3.31
CA GLY A 113 -7.84 -21.69 -2.06
C GLY A 113 -7.86 -20.68 -0.92
N ALA A 114 -8.10 -19.39 -1.22
CA ALA A 114 -8.22 -18.35 -0.22
C ALA A 114 -9.59 -18.40 0.48
N ASP A 115 -9.65 -18.02 1.76
CA ASP A 115 -10.89 -17.98 2.54
C ASP A 115 -11.74 -16.75 2.20
N VAL A 116 -12.32 -16.78 1.01
CA VAL A 116 -13.19 -15.74 0.44
C VAL A 116 -14.47 -16.37 -0.02
N GLU A 117 -15.60 -15.88 0.47
CA GLU A 117 -16.94 -16.39 0.12
C GLU A 117 -17.77 -15.38 -0.68
N ARG A 118 -18.74 -15.87 -1.46
CA ARG A 118 -19.77 -15.03 -2.07
C ARG A 118 -20.93 -14.89 -1.10
N LEU A 119 -21.43 -13.67 -0.94
CA LEU A 119 -22.61 -13.39 -0.12
C LEU A 119 -23.79 -12.96 -0.99
N ALA A 120 -24.98 -13.43 -0.62
CA ALA A 120 -26.22 -12.85 -1.15
C ALA A 120 -26.40 -11.43 -0.58
N PRO A 121 -26.93 -10.46 -1.37
CA PRO A 121 -27.13 -9.07 -0.90
C PRO A 121 -27.95 -8.94 0.39
N SER A 122 -28.94 -9.83 0.60
CA SER A 122 -29.74 -9.85 1.84
C SER A 122 -28.90 -10.24 3.06
N VAL A 123 -27.99 -11.22 2.90
CA VAL A 123 -27.07 -11.65 3.95
C VAL A 123 -26.04 -10.55 4.25
N ALA A 124 -25.51 -9.91 3.23
CA ALA A 124 -24.54 -8.82 3.39
C ALA A 124 -25.19 -7.61 4.12
N ARG A 125 -26.40 -7.23 3.77
CA ARG A 125 -27.13 -6.16 4.48
C ARG A 125 -27.37 -6.46 5.96
N TYR A 126 -27.63 -7.72 6.29
CA TYR A 126 -27.79 -8.12 7.68
C TYR A 126 -26.45 -8.12 8.45
N ARG A 127 -25.38 -8.66 7.85
CA ARG A 127 -24.07 -8.79 8.51
C ARG A 127 -23.31 -7.46 8.58
N PHE A 128 -23.48 -6.59 7.59
CA PHE A 128 -22.73 -5.33 7.44
C PHE A 128 -23.66 -4.14 7.24
N PRO A 129 -24.49 -3.79 8.25
CA PRO A 129 -25.53 -2.75 8.13
C PRO A 129 -24.98 -1.34 7.90
N ALA A 130 -23.67 -1.13 8.14
CA ALA A 130 -23.00 0.14 7.85
C ALA A 130 -22.72 0.35 6.35
N LEU A 131 -22.91 -0.66 5.50
CA LEU A 131 -22.73 -0.58 4.05
C LEU A 131 -24.07 -0.76 3.33
N ARG A 132 -24.19 -0.14 2.15
CA ARG A 132 -25.38 -0.27 1.30
C ARG A 132 -25.07 -1.20 0.13
N PHE A 133 -25.93 -2.20 -0.06
CA PHE A 133 -25.83 -3.16 -1.16
C PHE A 133 -27.10 -3.12 -1.98
N THR A 134 -26.99 -2.94 -3.30
CA THR A 134 -28.10 -3.10 -4.25
C THR A 134 -28.53 -4.56 -4.31
N ASN A 135 -29.73 -4.84 -4.86
CA ASN A 135 -30.25 -6.21 -4.94
C ASN A 135 -29.48 -7.09 -5.93
N ASP A 136 -28.85 -6.45 -6.92
CA ASP A 136 -28.07 -7.07 -7.99
C ASP A 136 -26.56 -7.05 -7.72
N ALA A 137 -26.09 -6.52 -6.59
CA ALA A 137 -24.67 -6.48 -6.28
C ALA A 137 -24.07 -7.89 -6.17
N GLU A 138 -22.95 -8.12 -6.82
CA GLU A 138 -22.07 -9.23 -6.49
C GLU A 138 -21.22 -8.83 -5.28
N ILE A 139 -21.05 -9.76 -4.32
CA ILE A 139 -20.35 -9.48 -3.06
C ILE A 139 -19.39 -10.62 -2.75
N LEU A 140 -18.10 -10.28 -2.60
CA LEU A 140 -17.07 -11.18 -2.10
C LEU A 140 -16.68 -10.71 -0.69
N HIS A 141 -16.68 -11.64 0.25
CA HIS A 141 -16.32 -11.43 1.64
C HIS A 141 -14.98 -12.13 1.92
N ASP A 142 -13.95 -11.35 2.12
CA ASP A 142 -12.58 -11.81 2.43
C ASP A 142 -12.39 -11.79 3.95
N ARG A 143 -12.35 -12.99 4.54
CA ARG A 143 -12.14 -13.18 5.99
C ARG A 143 -10.68 -13.17 6.41
N THR A 144 -9.76 -13.16 5.43
CA THR A 144 -8.32 -13.16 5.69
C THR A 144 -7.74 -11.75 5.81
N GLY A 145 -8.54 -10.74 5.47
CA GLY A 145 -8.11 -9.37 5.36
C GLY A 145 -7.97 -8.60 6.66
N GLY A 146 -7.84 -7.29 6.54
CA GLY A 146 -7.74 -6.39 7.67
C GLY A 146 -7.20 -5.02 7.31
N VAL A 147 -6.91 -4.26 8.36
CA VAL A 147 -6.32 -2.93 8.30
C VAL A 147 -4.87 -2.99 8.79
N ILE A 148 -3.95 -2.56 7.96
CA ILE A 148 -2.53 -2.39 8.33
C ILE A 148 -2.35 -1.01 8.97
N ALA A 149 -1.70 -0.94 10.13
CA ALA A 149 -1.14 0.28 10.71
C ALA A 149 0.08 0.70 9.90
N ALA A 150 -0.15 1.40 8.77
CA ALA A 150 0.85 1.57 7.72
C ALA A 150 2.07 2.40 8.17
N SER A 151 1.85 3.55 8.81
CA SER A 151 2.95 4.36 9.33
C SER A 151 3.73 3.62 10.41
N GLU A 152 3.03 2.89 11.30
CA GLU A 152 3.67 2.08 12.34
C GLU A 152 4.48 0.94 11.76
N THR A 153 4.01 0.32 10.66
CA THR A 153 4.73 -0.73 9.93
C THR A 153 6.04 -0.20 9.36
N VAL A 154 6.03 0.97 8.73
CA VAL A 154 7.25 1.62 8.20
C VAL A 154 8.24 1.89 9.33
N GLN A 155 7.77 2.44 10.45
CA GLN A 155 8.61 2.72 11.62
C GLN A 155 9.14 1.45 12.29
N ALA A 156 8.34 0.39 12.36
CA ALA A 156 8.75 -0.91 12.89
C ALA A 156 9.86 -1.52 12.03
N LEU A 157 9.67 -1.56 10.72
CA LEU A 157 10.69 -2.03 9.78
C LEU A 157 11.98 -1.21 9.87
N HIS A 158 11.88 0.12 9.94
CA HIS A 158 13.05 0.99 10.11
C HIS A 158 13.85 0.63 11.36
N ARG A 159 13.17 0.51 12.52
CA ARG A 159 13.83 0.11 13.77
C ARG A 159 14.46 -1.28 13.68
N LEU A 160 13.80 -2.24 13.02
CA LEU A 160 14.34 -3.60 12.85
C LEU A 160 15.59 -3.61 11.95
N VAL A 161 15.58 -2.85 10.87
CA VAL A 161 16.68 -2.71 9.94
C VAL A 161 17.91 -2.09 10.65
N ALA A 162 17.70 -0.98 11.37
CA ALA A 162 18.76 -0.31 12.11
C ALA A 162 19.34 -1.22 13.23
N ARG A 163 18.46 -1.85 14.03
CA ARG A 163 18.91 -2.81 15.07
C ARG A 163 19.58 -4.04 14.50
N GLY A 164 19.24 -4.43 13.26
CA GLY A 164 19.87 -5.51 12.53
C GLY A 164 21.29 -5.20 12.05
N GLY A 165 21.78 -3.97 12.27
CA GLY A 165 23.15 -3.53 11.93
C GLY A 165 23.28 -3.02 10.49
N ALA A 166 22.21 -2.61 9.84
CA ALA A 166 22.32 -1.89 8.58
C ALA A 166 22.62 -0.41 8.81
N ASP A 167 23.41 0.18 7.91
CA ASP A 167 23.55 1.63 7.81
C ASP A 167 22.30 2.21 7.15
N VAL A 168 21.57 3.10 7.85
CA VAL A 168 20.42 3.81 7.30
C VAL A 168 20.83 5.24 6.99
N LEU A 169 20.96 5.56 5.70
CA LEU A 169 21.42 6.84 5.18
C LEU A 169 20.22 7.65 4.70
N GLU A 170 19.60 8.38 5.61
CA GLU A 170 18.51 9.31 5.33
C GLU A 170 19.01 10.62 4.72
N ASP A 171 18.10 11.42 4.15
CA ASP A 171 18.38 12.69 3.48
C ASP A 171 19.53 12.54 2.46
N THR A 172 19.52 11.42 1.71
CA THR A 172 20.59 11.03 0.79
C THR A 172 20.00 10.59 -0.55
N ARG A 173 19.93 11.52 -1.49
CA ARG A 173 19.44 11.22 -2.85
C ARG A 173 20.51 10.45 -3.64
N VAL A 174 20.15 9.30 -4.20
CA VAL A 174 20.94 8.60 -5.20
C VAL A 174 20.71 9.28 -6.54
N LEU A 175 21.79 9.59 -7.24
CA LEU A 175 21.79 10.30 -8.52
C LEU A 175 22.03 9.34 -9.69
N GLU A 176 22.89 8.33 -9.48
CA GLU A 176 23.32 7.40 -10.52
C GLU A 176 23.67 6.05 -9.93
N ILE A 177 23.41 4.98 -10.68
CA ILE A 177 23.81 3.61 -10.36
C ILE A 177 24.57 3.07 -11.58
N ASP A 178 25.88 2.92 -11.44
CA ASP A 178 26.79 2.44 -12.51
C ASP A 178 27.22 1.00 -12.23
N ARG A 179 27.10 0.14 -13.26
CA ARG A 179 27.41 -1.29 -13.23
C ARG A 179 28.66 -1.64 -14.05
N GLY A 180 29.44 -0.65 -14.46
CA GLY A 180 30.57 -0.84 -15.39
C GLY A 180 31.85 -1.40 -14.77
N GLY A 181 31.92 -1.60 -13.46
CA GLY A 181 33.09 -2.10 -12.73
C GLY A 181 32.91 -3.46 -12.06
N GLU A 182 33.89 -3.88 -11.27
CA GLU A 182 33.82 -5.10 -10.44
C GLU A 182 32.70 -4.98 -9.36
N ALA A 183 32.52 -3.78 -8.80
CA ALA A 183 31.46 -3.46 -7.86
C ALA A 183 30.51 -2.42 -8.47
N ILE A 184 29.24 -2.49 -8.08
CA ILE A 184 28.24 -1.50 -8.48
C ILE A 184 28.54 -0.20 -7.74
N ARG A 185 28.71 0.89 -8.50
CA ARG A 185 28.96 2.23 -7.98
C ARG A 185 27.64 2.98 -7.85
N ILE A 186 27.33 3.48 -6.66
CA ILE A 186 26.13 4.26 -6.35
C ILE A 186 26.57 5.68 -6.00
N VAL A 187 26.26 6.64 -6.86
CA VAL A 187 26.56 8.06 -6.67
C VAL A 187 25.39 8.71 -5.95
N SER A 188 25.64 9.37 -4.86
CA SER A 188 24.67 10.15 -4.10
C SER A 188 25.12 11.57 -3.85
N GLU A 189 24.22 12.45 -3.41
CA GLU A 189 24.54 13.81 -3.00
C GLU A 189 25.53 13.87 -1.83
N ARG A 190 25.66 12.79 -1.06
CA ARG A 190 26.56 12.71 0.10
C ARG A 190 27.83 11.89 -0.13
N GLY A 191 28.04 11.41 -1.35
CA GLY A 191 29.23 10.65 -1.73
C GLY A 191 28.95 9.40 -2.53
N VAL A 192 29.97 8.58 -2.66
CA VAL A 192 29.93 7.34 -3.46
C VAL A 192 29.92 6.14 -2.52
N LEU A 193 29.05 5.19 -2.83
CA LEU A 193 28.97 3.87 -2.21
C LEU A 193 29.32 2.81 -3.26
N HIS A 194 29.92 1.73 -2.83
CA HIS A 194 30.16 0.53 -3.65
C HIS A 194 29.39 -0.64 -3.08
N ALA A 195 28.83 -1.50 -3.94
CA ALA A 195 28.08 -2.67 -3.51
C ALA A 195 28.25 -3.84 -4.47
N ASP A 196 28.23 -5.08 -3.92
CA ASP A 196 28.17 -6.28 -4.75
C ASP A 196 26.79 -6.43 -5.41
N ARG A 197 25.74 -5.99 -4.72
CA ARG A 197 24.34 -6.07 -5.16
C ARG A 197 23.59 -4.82 -4.79
N VAL A 198 22.62 -4.44 -5.63
CA VAL A 198 21.71 -3.32 -5.38
C VAL A 198 20.27 -3.77 -5.52
N VAL A 199 19.44 -3.41 -4.55
CA VAL A 199 17.98 -3.52 -4.62
C VAL A 199 17.43 -2.12 -4.84
N ILE A 200 16.73 -1.90 -5.96
CA ILE A 200 16.14 -0.60 -6.27
C ILE A 200 14.65 -0.62 -5.91
N ALA A 201 14.28 0.10 -4.85
CA ALA A 201 12.95 0.22 -4.30
C ALA A 201 12.51 1.68 -4.19
N SER A 202 12.95 2.51 -5.15
CA SER A 202 12.82 3.96 -5.17
C SER A 202 11.41 4.49 -5.54
N GLY A 203 10.38 3.60 -5.59
CA GLY A 203 8.99 3.99 -5.79
C GLY A 203 8.78 4.81 -7.05
N ALA A 204 8.17 5.99 -6.92
CA ALA A 204 7.87 6.86 -8.05
C ALA A 204 9.12 7.42 -8.78
N TRP A 205 10.28 7.40 -8.13
CA TRP A 205 11.56 7.85 -8.72
C TRP A 205 12.34 6.74 -9.44
N LEU A 206 11.75 5.54 -9.60
CA LEU A 206 12.42 4.40 -10.26
C LEU A 206 12.93 4.76 -11.65
N ARG A 207 12.17 5.51 -12.44
CA ARG A 207 12.53 5.90 -13.81
C ARG A 207 13.75 6.83 -13.90
N GLU A 208 14.07 7.54 -12.84
CA GLU A 208 15.26 8.40 -12.79
C GLU A 208 16.52 7.54 -12.71
N LEU A 209 16.47 6.48 -11.90
CA LEU A 209 17.62 5.61 -11.61
C LEU A 209 17.75 4.45 -12.61
N VAL A 210 16.65 4.03 -13.23
CA VAL A 210 16.61 2.92 -14.19
C VAL A 210 15.89 3.37 -15.47
N PRO A 211 16.54 4.15 -16.33
CA PRO A 211 15.88 4.74 -17.52
C PRO A 211 15.26 3.72 -18.49
N VAL A 212 15.78 2.49 -18.52
CA VAL A 212 15.27 1.43 -19.41
C VAL A 212 13.82 1.03 -19.10
N VAL A 213 13.33 1.26 -17.87
CA VAL A 213 11.93 0.95 -17.49
C VAL A 213 10.96 2.11 -17.78
N ARG A 214 11.43 3.26 -18.28
CA ARG A 214 10.57 4.43 -18.52
C ARG A 214 9.34 4.17 -19.40
N PRO A 215 9.42 3.38 -20.48
CA PRO A 215 8.25 3.12 -21.32
C PRO A 215 7.13 2.37 -20.62
N ASP A 216 7.46 1.54 -19.63
CA ASP A 216 6.56 0.61 -18.97
C ASP A 216 6.05 1.13 -17.62
N VAL A 217 6.63 2.21 -17.09
CA VAL A 217 6.31 2.76 -15.77
C VAL A 217 5.78 4.18 -15.88
N ARG A 218 4.54 4.39 -15.43
CA ARG A 218 3.93 5.71 -15.29
C ARG A 218 3.68 6.03 -13.83
N VAL A 219 3.87 7.29 -13.46
CA VAL A 219 3.57 7.81 -12.12
C VAL A 219 2.24 8.54 -12.19
N VAL A 220 1.24 8.00 -11.49
CA VAL A 220 -0.11 8.56 -11.45
C VAL A 220 -0.45 8.94 -10.02
N PRO A 221 -0.73 10.22 -9.73
CA PRO A 221 -1.13 10.67 -8.41
C PRO A 221 -2.45 10.01 -7.98
N GLN A 222 -2.57 9.73 -6.69
CA GLN A 222 -3.76 9.15 -6.09
C GLN A 222 -4.27 10.08 -4.99
N THR A 223 -5.39 10.74 -5.25
CA THR A 223 -6.03 11.60 -4.25
C THR A 223 -6.78 10.76 -3.23
N VAL A 224 -6.53 11.04 -1.97
CA VAL A 224 -7.15 10.38 -0.82
C VAL A 224 -7.94 11.40 -0.01
N ALA A 225 -9.20 11.09 0.29
CA ALA A 225 -10.03 11.91 1.16
C ALA A 225 -10.22 11.27 2.54
N TYR A 226 -10.35 12.12 3.55
CA TYR A 226 -10.67 11.70 4.91
C TYR A 226 -12.01 12.32 5.32
N PHE A 227 -12.93 11.47 5.77
CA PHE A 227 -14.26 11.86 6.17
C PHE A 227 -14.47 11.52 7.65
N ARG A 228 -15.20 12.37 8.37
CA ARG A 228 -15.61 12.04 9.73
C ARG A 228 -16.74 11.01 9.66
N LEU A 229 -16.62 9.94 10.44
CA LEU A 229 -17.67 8.92 10.55
C LEU A 229 -18.76 9.38 11.54
N GLY A 230 -20.01 9.10 11.19
CA GLY A 230 -21.17 9.23 12.09
C GLY A 230 -21.44 7.96 12.92
N VAL A 231 -20.62 6.92 12.74
CA VAL A 231 -20.71 5.63 13.42
C VAL A 231 -19.33 5.26 13.96
N PRO A 232 -19.23 4.37 14.97
CA PRO A 232 -17.94 3.89 15.44
C PRO A 232 -17.12 3.25 14.31
N ALA A 233 -15.85 3.60 14.19
CA ALA A 233 -14.95 3.11 13.15
C ALA A 233 -14.92 1.57 13.04
N ARG A 234 -15.01 0.88 14.18
CA ARG A 234 -15.04 -0.61 14.25
C ARG A 234 -16.26 -1.26 13.59
N SER A 235 -17.35 -0.50 13.34
CA SER A 235 -18.56 -1.03 12.70
C SER A 235 -18.50 -0.98 11.18
N LEU A 236 -17.49 -0.31 10.61
CA LEU A 236 -17.30 -0.17 9.17
C LEU A 236 -16.13 -1.06 8.72
N PRO A 237 -16.40 -2.20 8.05
CA PRO A 237 -15.35 -3.02 7.48
C PRO A 237 -14.65 -2.27 6.33
N PRO A 238 -13.37 -2.54 6.05
CA PRO A 238 -12.74 -2.12 4.82
C PRO A 238 -13.50 -2.63 3.60
N TRP A 239 -13.61 -1.81 2.57
CA TRP A 239 -14.37 -2.16 1.39
C TRP A 239 -13.72 -1.68 0.10
N VAL A 240 -14.03 -2.39 -1.00
CA VAL A 240 -13.70 -2.03 -2.38
C VAL A 240 -14.97 -2.15 -3.20
N HIS A 241 -15.39 -1.07 -3.83
CA HIS A 241 -16.59 -1.04 -4.66
C HIS A 241 -16.22 -0.97 -6.13
N PHE A 242 -16.83 -1.83 -6.93
CA PHE A 242 -16.67 -1.94 -8.38
C PHE A 242 -17.88 -1.31 -9.05
N GLY A 243 -17.77 -0.02 -9.38
CA GLY A 243 -18.87 0.77 -9.95
C GLY A 243 -19.07 0.59 -11.46
N GLY A 244 -18.29 -0.27 -12.11
CA GLY A 244 -18.33 -0.46 -13.56
C GLY A 244 -17.63 0.66 -14.33
N ALA A 245 -17.91 0.76 -15.64
CA ALA A 245 -17.21 1.64 -16.57
C ALA A 245 -17.34 3.13 -16.23
N GLU A 246 -18.49 3.55 -15.66
CA GLU A 246 -18.77 4.95 -15.38
C GLU A 246 -18.14 5.44 -14.06
N SER A 247 -18.16 4.60 -13.03
CA SER A 247 -17.78 5.00 -11.66
C SER A 247 -16.42 4.43 -11.23
N GLY A 248 -15.86 3.50 -12.00
CA GLY A 248 -14.57 2.88 -11.71
C GLY A 248 -14.54 2.11 -10.39
N ILE A 249 -13.35 1.99 -9.81
CA ILE A 249 -13.16 1.32 -8.52
C ILE A 249 -12.91 2.38 -7.45
N THR A 250 -13.67 2.27 -6.36
CA THR A 250 -13.46 3.06 -5.13
C THR A 250 -13.18 2.14 -3.95
N TYR A 251 -12.51 2.66 -2.94
CA TYR A 251 -12.27 1.92 -1.72
C TYR A 251 -12.35 2.82 -0.50
N GLY A 252 -12.65 2.21 0.63
CA GLY A 252 -12.64 2.91 1.91
C GLY A 252 -12.30 1.98 3.07
N LEU A 253 -11.74 2.57 4.11
CA LEU A 253 -11.43 1.91 5.36
C LEU A 253 -11.40 2.91 6.50
N ALA A 254 -11.84 2.47 7.68
CA ALA A 254 -11.77 3.28 8.88
C ALA A 254 -10.32 3.46 9.33
N GLU A 255 -10.00 4.62 9.91
CA GLU A 255 -8.74 4.86 10.56
C GLU A 255 -8.66 4.15 11.93
N LEU A 256 -7.46 3.71 12.28
CA LEU A 256 -7.22 3.10 13.58
C LEU A 256 -7.19 4.18 14.67
N GLY A 257 -8.00 3.97 15.72
CA GLY A 257 -8.06 4.89 16.87
C GLY A 257 -8.75 6.23 16.60
N ARG A 258 -9.43 6.39 15.45
CA ARG A 258 -10.19 7.61 15.12
C ARG A 258 -11.51 7.25 14.42
N ASP A 259 -12.57 8.00 14.70
CA ASP A 259 -13.82 7.87 13.97
C ASP A 259 -13.74 8.67 12.64
N ALA A 260 -12.87 8.17 11.76
CA ALA A 260 -12.64 8.73 10.44
C ALA A 260 -12.56 7.61 9.39
N LEU A 261 -13.07 7.91 8.19
CA LEU A 261 -12.99 7.08 7.00
C LEU A 261 -11.94 7.67 6.05
N LYS A 262 -11.00 6.87 5.64
CA LYS A 262 -10.15 7.12 4.49
C LYS A 262 -10.81 6.51 3.25
N ALA A 263 -11.00 7.29 2.19
CA ALA A 263 -11.54 6.80 0.93
C ALA A 263 -10.82 7.41 -0.28
N ALA A 264 -10.78 6.67 -1.39
CA ALA A 264 -10.21 7.14 -2.65
C ALA A 264 -10.83 6.41 -3.86
N HIS A 265 -10.71 7.05 -5.03
CA HIS A 265 -10.81 6.34 -6.30
C HIS A 265 -9.52 5.59 -6.59
N HIS A 266 -9.63 4.37 -7.11
CA HIS A 266 -8.48 3.64 -7.61
C HIS A 266 -8.22 4.05 -9.07
N VAL A 267 -7.38 5.04 -9.27
CA VAL A 267 -7.03 5.55 -10.60
C VAL A 267 -5.93 4.69 -11.19
N THR A 268 -6.24 3.95 -12.26
CA THR A 268 -5.27 3.12 -12.98
C THR A 268 -4.73 3.79 -14.23
N GLN A 269 -5.42 4.83 -14.71
CA GLN A 269 -5.05 5.59 -15.87
C GLN A 269 -5.12 7.09 -15.54
N GLY A 270 -4.08 7.83 -15.94
CA GLY A 270 -3.98 9.25 -15.68
C GLY A 270 -2.74 9.84 -16.36
N PRO A 271 -2.57 11.15 -16.32
CA PRO A 271 -1.36 11.79 -16.83
C PRO A 271 -0.15 11.27 -16.07
N ASP A 272 0.91 11.01 -16.80
CA ASP A 272 2.20 10.70 -16.19
C ASP A 272 2.77 11.97 -15.56
N THR A 273 3.08 11.89 -14.28
CA THR A 273 3.45 13.05 -13.46
C THR A 273 4.88 12.92 -12.95
N ASN A 274 5.59 14.03 -12.88
CA ASN A 274 6.85 14.10 -12.16
C ASN A 274 6.56 13.99 -10.64
N PRO A 275 7.14 13.01 -9.92
CA PRO A 275 6.87 12.84 -8.49
C PRO A 275 7.32 14.02 -7.63
N ASP A 276 8.23 14.87 -8.12
CA ASP A 276 8.68 16.06 -7.43
C ASP A 276 7.76 17.30 -7.66
N GLU A 277 6.80 17.19 -8.60
CA GLU A 277 5.92 18.29 -9.04
C GLU A 277 4.43 17.97 -8.88
N VAL A 278 4.09 17.12 -7.91
CA VAL A 278 2.69 16.74 -7.67
C VAL A 278 1.90 17.94 -7.16
N ALA A 279 0.92 18.37 -7.97
CA ALA A 279 0.01 19.45 -7.58
C ALA A 279 -0.94 19.01 -6.45
N PRO A 280 -1.40 19.92 -5.60
CA PRO A 280 -2.50 19.64 -4.68
C PRO A 280 -3.74 19.15 -5.43
N PRO A 281 -4.60 18.34 -4.79
CA PRO A 281 -5.86 17.91 -5.40
C PRO A 281 -6.71 19.09 -5.86
N ALA A 282 -7.35 18.96 -7.02
CA ALA A 282 -8.25 19.98 -7.53
C ALA A 282 -9.47 20.14 -6.61
N TYR A 283 -9.98 21.37 -6.53
CA TYR A 283 -11.25 21.64 -5.81
C TYR A 283 -12.37 20.82 -6.45
N GLY A 284 -13.12 20.08 -5.61
CA GLY A 284 -14.21 19.19 -6.10
C GLY A 284 -13.79 17.75 -6.43
N GLU A 285 -12.49 17.45 -6.56
CA GLU A 285 -12.02 16.09 -6.82
C GLU A 285 -12.48 15.07 -5.76
N THR A 286 -12.66 15.51 -4.52
CA THR A 286 -13.19 14.69 -3.42
C THR A 286 -14.71 14.66 -3.34
N ASP A 287 -15.43 15.53 -4.07
CA ASP A 287 -16.89 15.60 -3.99
C ASP A 287 -17.55 14.37 -4.64
N ALA A 288 -16.95 13.83 -5.69
CA ALA A 288 -17.37 12.56 -6.28
C ALA A 288 -17.26 11.39 -5.29
N LEU A 289 -16.28 11.41 -4.39
CA LEU A 289 -16.13 10.41 -3.33
C LEU A 289 -17.22 10.53 -2.26
N ARG A 290 -17.75 11.76 -2.01
CA ARG A 290 -18.87 11.99 -1.08
C ARG A 290 -20.18 11.44 -1.59
N ALA A 291 -20.43 11.59 -2.89
CA ALA A 291 -21.66 11.14 -3.54
C ALA A 291 -21.70 9.61 -3.73
N HIS A 292 -20.58 8.92 -3.50
CA HIS A 292 -20.46 7.49 -3.75
C HIS A 292 -21.23 6.67 -2.71
N PRO A 293 -22.07 5.67 -3.11
CA PRO A 293 -22.87 4.84 -2.19
C PRO A 293 -22.06 4.13 -1.09
N GLY A 294 -20.77 3.88 -1.32
CA GLY A 294 -19.85 3.30 -0.34
C GLY A 294 -19.18 4.31 0.58
N ALA A 295 -19.21 5.61 0.25
CA ALA A 295 -18.61 6.67 1.06
C ALA A 295 -19.62 7.34 2.02
N ASP A 296 -20.93 7.13 1.80
CA ASP A 296 -22.00 7.55 2.73
C ASP A 296 -22.65 6.32 3.36
N PRO A 297 -21.99 5.69 4.34
CA PRO A 297 -22.52 4.49 4.98
C PRO A 297 -23.80 4.73 5.78
N CYS A 298 -24.14 6.00 6.10
CA CYS A 298 -25.24 6.31 7.02
C CYS A 298 -26.24 7.38 6.56
N GLY A 299 -26.11 7.93 5.34
CA GLY A 299 -27.05 8.96 4.83
C GLY A 299 -26.99 10.31 5.57
N ALA A 300 -26.02 10.48 6.47
CA ALA A 300 -25.72 11.75 7.11
C ALA A 300 -24.47 12.32 6.43
N GLY A 301 -24.64 13.29 5.55
CA GLY A 301 -23.57 13.90 4.79
C GLY A 301 -22.36 14.26 5.65
N PRO A 302 -21.13 13.84 5.28
CA PRO A 302 -19.95 14.08 6.09
C PRO A 302 -19.65 15.58 6.18
N ARG A 303 -19.40 16.06 7.39
CA ARG A 303 -18.80 17.38 7.59
C ARG A 303 -17.29 17.25 7.35
N VAL A 304 -16.81 17.83 6.25
CA VAL A 304 -15.39 17.85 5.92
C VAL A 304 -14.69 18.91 6.75
N SER A 305 -13.69 18.52 7.49
CA SER A 305 -12.62 19.42 7.90
C SER A 305 -11.50 19.26 6.89
N GLY A 306 -11.35 20.23 5.97
CA GLY A 306 -10.15 20.32 5.15
C GLY A 306 -8.95 20.64 6.03
N ARG A 307 -7.87 19.87 5.87
CA ARG A 307 -6.46 20.28 6.04
C ARG A 307 -5.68 19.54 4.99
#